data_355c03921e2f7fbbd0d0e1ef71c2f6fb
#
_entry.id   355c03921e2f7fbbd0d0e1ef71c2f6fb
#
_cell.length_a   1.000
_cell.length_b   1.000
_cell.length_c   1.000
_cell.angle_alpha   90.00
_cell.angle_beta   90.00
_cell.angle_gamma   90.00
#
_symmetry.space_group_name_H-M   'P 1'
#
loop_
_entity.id
_entity.type
_entity.pdbx_description
1 polymer ?
#
loop_
_entity_poly.entity_id
_entity_poly.type
_entity_poly.pdbx_seq_one_letter_code
_entity_poly.pdbx_strand_id
1 'polypeptide(L)'
;MNISRLIPYPRKIVLAALSLALLSGPAEAVPVVADLSKYVISIDSGFTGTDVLLYGAVEEEGDLVVVVRGPSERVSIRRKDRVAGIWMNQDEVEFQDAPSFYLVASNRPLDEIAQRNFRELHQIGLDVMR
;
A
#
# COMPACT_ATOMS: atom_id res chain seq x y z
N MET A 1 39.44 -42.98 0.90
CA MET A 1 38.38 -43.17 1.91
C MET A 1 38.57 -42.08 2.94
N ASN A 2 37.89 -40.94 2.74
CA ASN A 2 38.14 -39.69 3.50
C ASN A 2 36.88 -39.41 4.34
N ILE A 3 37.02 -39.68 5.64
CA ILE A 3 35.92 -39.56 6.61
C ILE A 3 35.86 -38.08 7.01
N SER A 4 34.79 -37.41 6.64
CA SER A 4 34.43 -36.05 6.99
C SER A 4 34.51 -35.84 8.50
N ARG A 5 35.39 -34.97 8.96
CA ARG A 5 35.47 -34.55 10.36
C ARG A 5 34.20 -33.75 10.70
N LEU A 6 33.29 -34.37 11.41
CA LEU A 6 32.19 -33.69 12.11
C LEU A 6 32.81 -32.76 13.16
N ILE A 7 32.71 -31.46 12.95
CA ILE A 7 33.10 -30.44 13.91
C ILE A 7 32.03 -30.46 15.03
N PRO A 8 32.38 -30.78 16.27
CA PRO A 8 31.43 -30.76 17.37
C PRO A 8 31.09 -29.26 17.69
N TYR A 9 29.90 -28.80 17.31
CA TYR A 9 29.38 -27.52 17.75
C TYR A 9 29.26 -27.54 19.28
N PRO A 10 29.81 -26.57 20.01
CA PRO A 10 29.74 -26.55 21.45
C PRO A 10 28.27 -26.46 21.89
N ARG A 11 27.85 -27.41 22.72
CA ARG A 11 26.46 -27.55 23.23
C ARG A 11 25.87 -26.21 23.75
N LYS A 12 26.71 -25.28 24.22
CA LYS A 12 26.33 -23.95 24.68
C LYS A 12 25.79 -23.04 23.53
N ILE A 13 26.32 -23.17 22.31
CA ILE A 13 25.86 -22.39 21.14
C ILE A 13 24.50 -22.91 20.66
N VAL A 14 24.30 -24.23 20.69
CA VAL A 14 23.01 -24.86 20.31
C VAL A 14 21.91 -24.46 21.30
N LEU A 15 22.21 -24.44 22.59
CA LEU A 15 21.28 -24.03 23.63
C LEU A 15 20.95 -22.52 23.54
N ALA A 16 21.93 -21.67 23.23
CA ALA A 16 21.72 -20.24 23.03
C ALA A 16 20.89 -19.94 21.77
N ALA A 17 21.09 -20.67 20.69
CA ALA A 17 20.28 -20.54 19.48
C ALA A 17 18.83 -21.02 19.67
N LEU A 18 18.64 -22.08 20.44
CA LEU A 18 17.32 -22.61 20.76
C LEU A 18 16.52 -21.68 21.69
N SER A 19 17.18 -21.00 22.64
CA SER A 19 16.52 -20.01 23.50
C SER A 19 16.12 -18.74 22.78
N LEU A 20 16.87 -18.33 21.75
CA LEU A 20 16.55 -17.15 20.94
C LEU A 20 15.35 -17.42 20.01
N ALA A 21 15.19 -18.64 19.52
CA ALA A 21 14.05 -19.03 18.68
C ALA A 21 12.71 -19.10 19.47
N LEU A 22 12.76 -19.30 20.79
CA LEU A 22 11.59 -19.35 21.64
C LEU A 22 11.03 -17.96 22.04
N LEU A 23 11.80 -16.87 21.76
CA LEU A 23 11.35 -15.51 22.04
C LEU A 23 10.60 -14.86 20.84
N SER A 24 10.55 -15.53 19.69
CA SER A 24 9.76 -15.06 18.54
C SER A 24 8.31 -15.47 18.73
N GLY A 25 7.57 -14.67 19.49
CA GLY A 25 6.10 -14.80 19.57
C GLY A 25 5.47 -14.52 18.20
N PRO A 26 4.32 -15.13 17.87
CA PRO A 26 3.56 -14.74 16.69
C PRO A 26 3.18 -13.26 16.79
N ALA A 27 3.41 -12.48 15.74
CA ALA A 27 2.85 -11.14 15.62
C ALA A 27 1.35 -11.31 15.34
N GLU A 28 0.50 -11.08 16.32
CA GLU A 28 -0.93 -11.01 16.14
C GLU A 28 -1.27 -9.67 15.48
N ALA A 29 -1.99 -9.74 14.35
CA ALA A 29 -2.57 -8.56 13.74
C ALA A 29 -3.83 -8.18 14.52
N VAL A 30 -3.96 -6.91 14.90
CA VAL A 30 -5.18 -6.39 15.53
C VAL A 30 -6.34 -6.54 14.56
N PRO A 31 -7.43 -7.23 14.93
CA PRO A 31 -8.57 -7.40 14.05
C PRO A 31 -9.25 -6.05 13.80
N VAL A 32 -9.40 -5.71 12.52
CA VAL A 32 -10.14 -4.54 12.05
C VAL A 32 -11.40 -5.02 11.35
N VAL A 33 -12.54 -4.55 11.81
CA VAL A 33 -13.83 -4.78 11.13
C VAL A 33 -14.24 -3.46 10.50
N ALA A 34 -14.42 -3.46 9.18
CA ALA A 34 -14.83 -2.27 8.44
C ALA A 34 -15.93 -2.62 7.45
N ASP A 35 -16.83 -1.65 7.22
CA ASP A 35 -17.95 -1.81 6.31
C ASP A 35 -18.29 -0.48 5.62
N LEU A 36 -19.04 -0.56 4.51
CA LEU A 36 -19.44 0.58 3.71
C LEU A 36 -20.97 0.78 3.78
N SER A 37 -21.39 2.03 3.84
CA SER A 37 -22.83 2.35 3.82
C SER A 37 -23.52 2.02 2.50
N LYS A 38 -22.74 1.90 1.40
CA LYS A 38 -23.22 1.53 0.06
C LYS A 38 -22.15 0.73 -0.66
N TYR A 39 -22.54 -0.39 -1.27
CA TYR A 39 -21.66 -1.22 -2.11
C TYR A 39 -21.87 -0.99 -3.61
N VAL A 40 -22.98 -0.38 -3.98
CA VAL A 40 -23.32 -0.12 -5.37
C VAL A 40 -23.69 1.35 -5.52
N ILE A 41 -23.06 1.99 -6.50
CA ILE A 41 -23.34 3.35 -6.90
C ILE A 41 -23.87 3.29 -8.34
N SER A 42 -25.13 3.67 -8.52
CA SER A 42 -25.72 3.77 -9.86
C SER A 42 -25.41 5.14 -10.46
N ILE A 43 -24.84 5.12 -11.64
CA ILE A 43 -24.50 6.34 -12.39
C ILE A 43 -25.46 6.46 -13.57
N ASP A 44 -26.23 7.51 -13.59
CA ASP A 44 -27.12 7.89 -14.68
C ASP A 44 -26.75 9.26 -15.26
N SER A 45 -27.52 9.75 -16.23
CA SER A 45 -27.25 11.04 -16.88
C SER A 45 -27.40 12.25 -15.97
N GLY A 46 -28.02 12.09 -14.80
CA GLY A 46 -28.20 13.14 -13.79
C GLY A 46 -27.26 12.99 -12.60
N PHE A 47 -26.30 12.05 -12.66
CA PHE A 47 -25.40 11.77 -11.53
C PHE A 47 -24.46 12.95 -11.28
N THR A 48 -24.52 13.52 -10.07
CA THR A 48 -23.68 14.64 -9.60
C THR A 48 -22.71 14.23 -8.50
N GLY A 49 -22.67 12.94 -8.14
CA GLY A 49 -21.88 12.39 -7.06
C GLY A 49 -22.72 11.69 -6.00
N THR A 50 -22.10 10.95 -5.12
CA THR A 50 -22.73 10.33 -3.95
C THR A 50 -21.76 10.24 -2.80
N ASP A 51 -22.30 10.26 -1.59
CA ASP A 51 -21.51 10.04 -0.38
C ASP A 51 -21.53 8.56 -0.01
N VAL A 52 -20.34 8.05 0.32
CA VAL A 52 -20.14 6.71 0.86
C VAL A 52 -19.47 6.85 2.20
N LEU A 53 -20.11 6.36 3.25
CA LEU A 53 -19.53 6.30 4.57
C LEU A 53 -18.79 4.99 4.76
N LEU A 54 -17.51 5.07 5.09
CA LEU A 54 -16.71 3.96 5.62
C LEU A 54 -16.75 4.05 7.14
N TYR A 55 -17.15 2.97 7.79
CA TYR A 55 -17.16 2.87 9.25
C TYR A 55 -16.57 1.54 9.69
N GLY A 56 -16.07 1.50 10.91
CA GLY A 56 -15.45 0.29 11.43
C GLY A 56 -15.15 0.38 12.91
N ALA A 57 -14.65 -0.72 13.43
CA ALA A 57 -14.16 -0.85 14.80
C ALA A 57 -12.79 -1.53 14.80
N VAL A 58 -11.93 -1.06 15.68
CA VAL A 58 -10.65 -1.67 16.03
C VAL A 58 -10.72 -2.08 17.51
N GLU A 59 -10.17 -3.24 17.85
CA GLU A 59 -10.22 -3.74 19.23
C GLU A 59 -9.19 -3.05 20.12
N GLU A 60 -8.10 -2.57 19.56
CA GLU A 60 -7.02 -1.91 20.29
C GLU A 60 -6.71 -0.53 19.71
N GLU A 61 -6.18 0.36 20.56
CA GLU A 61 -5.69 1.65 20.10
C GLU A 61 -4.45 1.45 19.23
N GLY A 62 -4.45 2.09 18.06
CA GLY A 62 -3.36 1.99 17.09
C GLY A 62 -3.44 3.02 15.98
N ASP A 63 -2.46 2.95 15.12
CA ASP A 63 -2.43 3.78 13.91
C ASP A 63 -3.36 3.22 12.86
N LEU A 64 -4.18 4.09 12.30
CA LEU A 64 -5.14 3.74 11.25
C LEU A 64 -4.78 4.44 9.95
N VAL A 65 -4.69 3.66 8.89
CA VAL A 65 -4.52 4.16 7.53
C VAL A 65 -5.60 3.54 6.63
N VAL A 66 -6.34 4.39 5.96
CA VAL A 66 -7.35 4.01 4.98
C VAL A 66 -6.86 4.38 3.59
N VAL A 67 -6.80 3.42 2.70
CA VAL A 67 -6.44 3.63 1.29
C VAL A 67 -7.61 3.22 0.42
N VAL A 68 -8.14 4.15 -0.35
CA VAL A 68 -9.18 3.89 -1.34
C VAL A 68 -8.59 4.03 -2.73
N ARG A 69 -8.73 2.98 -3.54
CA ARG A 69 -8.25 2.95 -4.93
C ARG A 69 -9.41 2.63 -5.86
N GLY A 70 -9.55 3.42 -6.89
CA GLY A 70 -10.43 3.09 -8.01
C GLY A 70 -9.82 2.01 -8.91
N PRO A 71 -10.59 1.52 -9.88
CA PRO A 71 -10.07 0.60 -10.89
C PRO A 71 -8.89 1.20 -11.65
N SER A 72 -7.95 0.34 -12.00
CA SER A 72 -6.78 0.75 -12.78
C SER A 72 -7.17 0.93 -14.25
N GLU A 73 -6.73 2.02 -14.82
CA GLU A 73 -6.95 2.37 -16.23
C GLU A 73 -5.63 2.77 -16.91
N ARG A 74 -5.62 2.64 -18.23
CA ARG A 74 -4.52 3.17 -19.04
C ARG A 74 -4.77 4.66 -19.27
N VAL A 75 -3.84 5.49 -18.80
CA VAL A 75 -3.93 6.95 -18.95
C VAL A 75 -2.80 7.45 -19.83
N SER A 76 -3.14 8.19 -20.86
CA SER A 76 -2.18 8.84 -21.77
C SER A 76 -2.20 10.34 -21.53
N ILE A 77 -1.04 10.90 -21.17
CA ILE A 77 -0.84 12.32 -20.97
C ILE A 77 -0.05 12.87 -22.15
N ARG A 78 -0.62 13.86 -22.85
CA ARG A 78 0.03 14.53 -23.99
C ARG A 78 0.39 15.96 -23.62
N ARG A 79 1.65 16.30 -23.84
CA ARG A 79 2.11 17.67 -23.70
C ARG A 79 1.75 18.44 -24.98
N LYS A 80 1.06 19.56 -24.82
CA LYS A 80 0.84 20.52 -25.91
C LYS A 80 2.02 21.48 -25.97
N ASP A 81 2.55 21.66 -27.15
CA ASP A 81 3.58 22.66 -27.42
C ASP A 81 3.22 23.48 -28.66
N ARG A 82 3.82 24.66 -28.80
CA ARG A 82 3.52 25.58 -29.90
C ARG A 82 4.61 25.48 -30.97
N VAL A 83 4.29 24.85 -32.09
CA VAL A 83 5.18 24.70 -33.24
C VAL A 83 4.69 25.59 -34.38
N ALA A 84 5.52 26.50 -34.85
CA ALA A 84 5.19 27.44 -35.93
C ALA A 84 3.87 28.21 -35.72
N GLY A 85 3.56 28.54 -34.46
CA GLY A 85 2.35 29.26 -34.11
C GLY A 85 1.09 28.43 -33.88
N ILE A 86 1.14 27.12 -34.10
CA ILE A 86 0.02 26.19 -33.96
C ILE A 86 0.26 25.29 -32.73
N TRP A 87 -0.77 25.10 -31.91
CA TRP A 87 -0.73 24.18 -30.80
C TRP A 87 -0.82 22.72 -31.29
N MET A 88 0.22 21.95 -31.04
CA MET A 88 0.30 20.52 -31.41
C MET A 88 0.58 19.66 -30.19
N ASN A 89 0.04 18.45 -30.19
CA ASN A 89 0.43 17.45 -29.21
C ASN A 89 1.82 16.93 -29.62
N GLN A 90 2.78 17.09 -28.73
CA GLN A 90 4.16 16.63 -28.96
C GLN A 90 4.37 15.29 -28.24
N ASP A 91 4.84 15.29 -27.03
CA ASP A 91 5.19 14.08 -26.33
C ASP A 91 3.97 13.41 -25.72
N GLU A 92 3.92 12.09 -25.78
CA GLU A 92 2.93 11.25 -25.14
C GLU A 92 3.61 10.38 -24.10
N VAL A 93 3.11 10.42 -22.87
CA VAL A 93 3.51 9.53 -21.78
C VAL A 93 2.31 8.68 -21.43
N GLU A 94 2.47 7.37 -21.53
CA GLU A 94 1.43 6.41 -21.20
C GLU A 94 1.71 5.81 -19.84
N PHE A 95 0.73 5.90 -18.95
CA PHE A 95 0.71 5.24 -17.65
C PHE A 95 -0.19 4.01 -17.76
N GLN A 96 0.39 2.85 -17.52
CA GLN A 96 -0.36 1.62 -17.37
C GLN A 96 -0.70 1.45 -15.90
N ASP A 97 -1.90 0.97 -15.60
CA ASP A 97 -2.35 0.71 -14.23
C ASP A 97 -2.48 1.96 -13.32
N ALA A 98 -2.76 3.13 -13.91
CA ALA A 98 -3.08 4.31 -13.12
C ALA A 98 -4.46 4.15 -12.47
N PRO A 99 -4.59 4.27 -11.13
CA PRO A 99 -5.90 4.22 -10.50
C PRO A 99 -6.74 5.44 -10.91
N SER A 100 -7.98 5.22 -11.32
CA SER A 100 -8.91 6.29 -11.69
C SER A 100 -9.23 7.23 -10.53
N PHE A 101 -9.06 6.74 -9.33
CA PHE A 101 -9.22 7.48 -8.09
C PHE A 101 -8.27 6.93 -7.03
N TYR A 102 -7.66 7.81 -6.23
CA TYR A 102 -6.79 7.45 -5.12
C TYR A 102 -6.97 8.41 -3.95
N LEU A 103 -7.24 7.87 -2.78
CA LEU A 103 -7.36 8.62 -1.54
C LEU A 103 -6.65 7.88 -0.42
N VAL A 104 -5.91 8.63 0.39
CA VAL A 104 -5.32 8.15 1.64
C VAL A 104 -5.79 9.04 2.77
N ALA A 105 -6.27 8.42 3.84
CA ALA A 105 -6.59 9.07 5.10
C ALA A 105 -5.89 8.33 6.24
N SER A 106 -5.42 9.06 7.23
CA SER A 106 -4.75 8.50 8.42
C SER A 106 -5.04 9.34 9.65
N ASN A 107 -4.98 8.72 10.81
CA ASN A 107 -5.17 9.41 12.10
C ASN A 107 -3.95 10.23 12.52
N ARG A 108 -2.77 9.96 11.95
CA ARG A 108 -1.52 10.73 12.14
C ARG A 108 -0.78 10.86 10.80
N PRO A 109 0.25 11.72 10.70
CA PRO A 109 1.09 11.82 9.52
C PRO A 109 1.67 10.46 9.09
N LEU A 110 1.63 10.16 7.79
CA LEU A 110 2.02 8.84 7.26
C LEU A 110 3.48 8.50 7.51
N ASP A 111 4.36 9.48 7.55
CA ASP A 111 5.79 9.34 7.84
C ASP A 111 6.08 8.97 9.29
N GLU A 112 5.17 9.28 10.21
CA GLU A 112 5.23 8.85 11.60
C GLU A 112 4.68 7.43 11.79
N ILE A 113 3.69 7.03 10.98
CA ILE A 113 3.04 5.71 11.07
C ILE A 113 3.89 4.63 10.40
N ALA A 114 4.41 4.92 9.22
CA ALA A 114 5.08 3.90 8.40
C ALA A 114 6.32 4.45 7.69
N GLN A 115 7.40 3.69 7.74
CA GLN A 115 8.63 4.02 7.02
C GLN A 115 8.38 4.06 5.51
N ARG A 116 9.19 4.85 4.80
CA ARG A 116 9.05 5.05 3.36
C ARG A 116 9.09 3.75 2.55
N ASN A 117 10.01 2.84 2.87
CA ASN A 117 10.12 1.54 2.19
C ASN A 117 8.85 0.69 2.32
N PHE A 118 8.19 0.72 3.48
CA PHE A 118 6.91 0.04 3.69
C PHE A 118 5.81 0.70 2.85
N ARG A 119 5.75 2.04 2.84
CA ARG A 119 4.78 2.79 2.05
C ARG A 119 4.97 2.57 0.54
N GLU A 120 6.21 2.49 0.06
CA GLU A 120 6.54 2.17 -1.34
C GLU A 120 6.08 0.76 -1.72
N LEU A 121 6.33 -0.24 -0.87
CA LEU A 121 5.93 -1.63 -1.12
C LEU A 121 4.40 -1.78 -1.21
N HIS A 122 3.67 -1.07 -0.36
CA HIS A 122 2.21 -1.13 -0.30
C HIS A 122 1.53 0.00 -1.07
N GLN A 123 2.30 0.87 -1.73
CA GLN A 123 1.81 2.04 -2.47
C GLN A 123 0.90 2.93 -1.61
N ILE A 124 1.34 3.27 -0.41
CA ILE A 124 0.62 4.12 0.54
C ILE A 124 1.17 5.53 0.49
N GLY A 125 0.40 6.47 -0.02
CA GLY A 125 0.78 7.88 -0.19
C GLY A 125 1.04 8.25 -1.64
N LEU A 126 0.73 9.49 -2.01
CA LEU A 126 0.92 9.99 -3.38
C LEU A 126 2.40 10.14 -3.73
N ASP A 127 3.26 10.36 -2.75
CA ASP A 127 4.71 10.54 -2.88
C ASP A 127 5.46 9.26 -3.25
N VAL A 128 4.81 8.09 -3.11
CA VAL A 128 5.41 6.78 -3.37
C VAL A 128 4.75 6.01 -4.52
N MET A 129 3.70 6.56 -5.12
CA MET A 129 3.06 5.97 -6.33
C MET A 129 3.97 6.19 -7.54
N ARG A 130 4.22 5.10 -8.28
CA ARG A 130 5.04 5.07 -9.51
C ARG A 130 4.33 4.29 -10.59
#